data_f850d81aee97eb359fb5ed75c7b73005
#
_entry.id   f850d81aee97eb359fb5ed75c7b73005
#
_cell.length_a   1.000
_cell.length_b   1.000
_cell.length_c   1.000
_cell.angle_alpha   90.00
_cell.angle_beta   90.00
_cell.angle_gamma   90.00
#
_symmetry.space_group_name_H-M   'P 1'
#
loop_
_entity.id
_entity.type
_entity.pdbx_description
1 polymer ?
#
loop_
_entity_poly.entity_id
_entity_poly.type
_entity_poly.pdbx_seq_one_letter_code
_entity_poly.pdbx_strand_id
1 'polypeptide(L)'
;MKDKTGTNNKAKNLSDLVPDNKNANRGSQRGRGLLEKSLRKYGAGRSLLIDKNNNVLAGNKTLEIAAELDLKIKTVETDGTELVVVKRTDLDINSEAGRGLAIADNRTGEVGLEWDDGVLLELSKSGMVDLSEYWREEELTKLLDEPPIEF
;
A
#
# COMPACT_ATOMS: atom_id res chain seq x y z
N MET A 1 27.90 -0.71 28.44
CA MET A 1 28.48 -0.66 27.10
C MET A 1 27.34 -0.40 26.10
N LYS A 2 27.30 0.80 25.54
CA LYS A 2 26.32 1.13 24.50
C LYS A 2 26.78 0.48 23.21
N ASP A 3 25.99 -0.46 22.71
CA ASP A 3 26.19 -1.09 21.41
C ASP A 3 26.01 -0.04 20.31
N LYS A 4 27.12 0.37 19.68
CA LYS A 4 27.15 1.36 18.61
C LYS A 4 27.06 0.70 17.24
N THR A 5 26.13 -0.22 17.05
CA THR A 5 25.78 -0.73 15.72
C THR A 5 24.36 -0.29 15.33
N GLY A 6 24.07 0.99 15.54
CA GLY A 6 22.94 1.64 14.93
C GLY A 6 23.26 1.93 13.47
N THR A 7 23.16 0.95 12.59
CA THR A 7 23.02 1.24 11.17
C THR A 7 21.79 2.10 11.03
N ASN A 8 21.99 3.35 10.61
CA ASN A 8 20.89 4.29 10.33
C ASN A 8 20.12 3.74 9.13
N ASN A 9 19.12 2.88 9.41
CA ASN A 9 18.29 2.16 8.41
C ASN A 9 17.13 3.02 7.89
N LYS A 10 17.22 4.34 8.05
CA LYS A 10 16.20 5.27 7.54
C LYS A 10 16.22 5.25 6.02
N ALA A 11 15.09 4.91 5.41
CA ALA A 11 14.91 4.97 3.97
C ALA A 11 15.06 6.41 3.45
N LYS A 12 15.95 6.62 2.50
CA LYS A 12 16.25 7.92 1.88
C LYS A 12 15.76 7.99 0.44
N ASN A 13 15.74 6.85 -0.24
CA ASN A 13 15.37 6.71 -1.64
C ASN A 13 14.33 5.59 -1.80
N LEU A 14 13.57 5.63 -2.88
CA LEU A 14 12.64 4.55 -3.22
C LEU A 14 13.33 3.18 -3.33
N SER A 15 14.58 3.16 -3.80
CA SER A 15 15.39 1.95 -3.90
C SER A 15 15.73 1.29 -2.55
N ASP A 16 15.59 2.03 -1.44
CA ASP A 16 15.78 1.49 -0.08
C ASP A 16 14.56 0.70 0.40
N LEU A 17 13.43 0.82 -0.29
CA LEU A 17 12.19 0.16 0.06
C LEU A 17 12.09 -1.21 -0.60
N VAL A 18 11.63 -2.20 0.17
CA VAL A 18 11.49 -3.58 -0.29
C VAL A 18 10.02 -3.91 -0.49
N PRO A 19 9.59 -4.23 -1.72
CA PRO A 19 8.22 -4.68 -1.97
C PRO A 19 7.86 -5.93 -1.16
N ASP A 20 6.60 -6.04 -0.77
CA ASP A 20 6.09 -7.23 -0.10
C ASP A 20 5.91 -8.38 -1.11
N ASN A 21 6.68 -9.46 -0.97
CA ASN A 21 6.58 -10.64 -1.82
C ASN A 21 5.37 -11.55 -1.48
N LYS A 22 4.67 -11.28 -0.38
CA LYS A 22 3.44 -11.96 0.07
C LYS A 22 2.25 -11.02 0.10
N ASN A 23 2.24 -9.99 -0.75
CA ASN A 23 1.14 -9.05 -0.86
C ASN A 23 -0.12 -9.76 -1.37
N ALA A 24 -1.12 -9.89 -0.49
CA ALA A 24 -2.39 -10.53 -0.81
C ALA A 24 -3.28 -9.70 -1.76
N ASN A 25 -3.05 -8.39 -1.85
CA ASN A 25 -3.67 -7.56 -2.86
C ASN A 25 -2.76 -7.45 -4.08
N ARG A 26 -3.00 -8.26 -5.11
CA ARG A 26 -2.26 -8.20 -6.37
C ARG A 26 -2.64 -7.01 -7.26
N GLY A 27 -3.71 -6.30 -6.91
CA GLY A 27 -4.21 -5.14 -7.65
C GLY A 27 -4.81 -5.50 -9.00
N SER A 28 -5.43 -4.52 -9.65
CA SER A 28 -5.97 -4.64 -10.99
C SER A 28 -5.22 -3.71 -11.96
N GLN A 29 -5.22 -4.04 -13.26
CA GLN A 29 -4.62 -3.17 -14.28
C GLN A 29 -5.34 -1.81 -14.36
N ARG A 30 -6.66 -1.81 -14.21
CA ARG A 30 -7.45 -0.59 -14.18
C ARG A 30 -7.09 0.29 -12.98
N GLY A 31 -6.95 -0.31 -11.80
CA GLY A 31 -6.53 0.39 -10.59
C GLY A 31 -5.13 0.97 -10.72
N ARG A 32 -4.19 0.21 -11.31
CA ARG A 32 -2.84 0.69 -11.61
C ARG A 32 -2.85 1.90 -12.54
N GLY A 33 -3.64 1.87 -13.62
CA GLY A 33 -3.76 2.98 -14.57
C GLY A 33 -4.34 4.24 -13.92
N LEU A 34 -5.35 4.09 -13.06
CA LEU A 34 -5.92 5.20 -12.31
C LEU A 34 -4.93 5.80 -11.31
N LEU A 35 -4.16 4.96 -10.62
CA LEU A 35 -3.13 5.39 -9.68
C LEU A 35 -2.01 6.16 -10.40
N GLU A 36 -1.53 5.66 -11.52
CA GLU A 36 -0.52 6.33 -12.34
C GLU A 36 -1.02 7.70 -12.82
N LYS A 37 -2.23 7.75 -13.35
CA LYS A 37 -2.85 9.00 -13.77
C LYS A 37 -2.97 10.01 -12.63
N SER A 38 -3.39 9.55 -11.45
CA SER A 38 -3.51 10.39 -10.26
C SER A 38 -2.15 10.93 -9.81
N LEU A 39 -1.12 10.07 -9.73
CA LEU A 39 0.22 10.49 -9.36
C LEU A 39 0.82 11.51 -10.35
N ARG A 40 0.60 11.31 -11.65
CA ARG A 40 1.08 12.26 -12.68
C ARG A 40 0.35 13.59 -12.62
N LYS A 41 -0.97 13.56 -12.39
CA LYS A 41 -1.80 14.77 -12.43
C LYS A 41 -1.76 15.57 -11.12
N TYR A 42 -1.82 14.90 -9.99
CA TYR A 42 -1.97 15.54 -8.67
C TYR A 42 -0.75 15.40 -7.77
N GLY A 43 0.23 14.58 -8.13
CA GLY A 43 1.33 14.22 -7.25
C GLY A 43 0.92 13.20 -6.18
N ALA A 44 1.79 13.02 -5.18
CA ALA A 44 1.58 12.05 -4.12
C ALA A 44 0.44 12.48 -3.18
N GLY A 45 -0.61 11.67 -3.11
CA GLY A 45 -1.75 11.88 -2.21
C GLY A 45 -1.62 11.10 -0.92
N ARG A 46 -1.45 9.77 -1.02
CA ARG A 46 -1.26 8.87 0.12
C ARG A 46 0.21 8.57 0.38
N SER A 47 0.52 8.30 1.64
CA SER A 47 1.83 7.78 2.04
C SER A 47 1.89 6.25 1.88
N LEU A 48 3.12 5.73 1.77
CA LEU A 48 3.40 4.32 1.96
C LEU A 48 3.52 4.02 3.45
N LEU A 49 3.24 2.79 3.84
CA LEU A 49 3.54 2.28 5.17
C LEU A 49 4.63 1.21 5.03
N ILE A 50 5.71 1.38 5.77
CA ILE A 50 6.83 0.42 5.78
C ILE A 50 7.10 -0.04 7.21
N ASP A 51 7.73 -1.21 7.34
CA ASP A 51 8.19 -1.72 8.62
C ASP A 51 9.57 -1.16 9.00
N LYS A 52 10.09 -1.59 10.15
CA LYS A 52 11.41 -1.18 10.65
C LYS A 52 12.59 -1.58 9.76
N ASN A 53 12.39 -2.53 8.86
CA ASN A 53 13.39 -3.04 7.92
C ASN A 53 13.14 -2.56 6.48
N ASN A 54 12.32 -1.52 6.31
CA ASN A 54 11.94 -0.92 5.02
C ASN A 54 11.11 -1.83 4.10
N ASN A 55 10.51 -2.89 4.61
CA ASN A 55 9.56 -3.70 3.86
C ASN A 55 8.23 -2.96 3.76
N VAL A 56 7.65 -2.93 2.58
CA VAL A 56 6.37 -2.25 2.34
C VAL A 56 5.22 -3.08 2.91
N LEU A 57 4.51 -2.52 3.88
CA LEU A 57 3.29 -3.09 4.46
C LEU A 57 2.05 -2.69 3.65
N ALA A 58 2.00 -1.45 3.19
CA ALA A 58 0.92 -0.93 2.36
C ALA A 58 1.45 0.05 1.32
N GLY A 59 0.95 -0.05 0.09
CA GLY A 59 1.30 0.84 -1.00
C GLY A 59 2.29 0.25 -2.02
N ASN A 60 2.35 -1.07 -2.19
CA ASN A 60 3.26 -1.73 -3.15
C ASN A 60 3.10 -1.22 -4.59
N LYS A 61 1.87 -1.00 -5.05
CA LYS A 61 1.63 -0.45 -6.39
C LYS A 61 2.06 1.01 -6.50
N THR A 62 1.86 1.78 -5.45
CA THR A 62 2.34 3.17 -5.38
C THR A 62 3.86 3.22 -5.45
N LEU A 63 4.57 2.32 -4.73
CA LEU A 63 6.03 2.21 -4.82
C LEU A 63 6.48 1.94 -6.25
N GLU A 64 5.87 0.98 -6.93
CA GLU A 64 6.21 0.59 -8.30
C GLU A 64 6.05 1.77 -9.28
N ILE A 65 4.93 2.48 -9.21
CA ILE A 65 4.66 3.62 -10.08
C ILE A 65 5.54 4.82 -9.71
N ALA A 66 5.74 5.08 -8.43
CA ALA A 66 6.62 6.15 -7.96
C ALA A 66 8.06 5.96 -8.44
N ALA A 67 8.55 4.72 -8.50
CA ALA A 67 9.85 4.38 -9.05
C ALA A 67 9.93 4.68 -10.56
N GLU A 68 8.89 4.35 -11.32
CA GLU A 68 8.81 4.69 -12.75
C GLU A 68 8.79 6.21 -13.00
N LEU A 69 8.19 6.97 -12.08
CA LEU A 69 8.11 8.43 -12.14
C LEU A 69 9.33 9.14 -11.52
N ASP A 70 10.25 8.39 -10.96
CA ASP A 70 11.45 8.89 -10.26
C ASP A 70 11.12 9.90 -9.14
N LEU A 71 10.10 9.58 -8.34
CA LEU A 71 9.70 10.43 -7.22
C LEU A 71 10.70 10.36 -6.08
N LYS A 72 10.93 11.49 -5.43
CA LYS A 72 11.68 11.54 -4.17
C LYS A 72 10.78 11.17 -3.01
N ILE A 73 11.37 10.64 -1.95
CA ILE A 73 10.62 10.29 -0.73
C ILE A 73 11.02 11.17 0.46
N LYS A 74 10.08 11.30 1.38
CA LYS A 74 10.28 11.85 2.71
C LYS A 74 9.81 10.81 3.71
N THR A 75 10.71 10.27 4.50
CA THR A 75 10.40 9.23 5.50
C THR A 75 10.13 9.88 6.85
N VAL A 76 9.00 9.51 7.46
CA VAL A 76 8.62 9.86 8.82
C VAL A 76 8.62 8.59 9.67
N GLU A 77 9.40 8.57 10.73
CA GLU A 77 9.45 7.43 11.67
C GLU A 77 8.44 7.61 12.79
N THR A 78 7.72 6.55 13.12
CA THR A 78 6.71 6.52 14.18
C THR A 78 6.65 5.13 14.80
N ASP A 79 6.20 5.05 16.03
CA ASP A 79 5.91 3.78 16.72
C ASP A 79 4.42 3.40 16.67
N GLY A 80 3.62 4.16 15.93
CA GLY A 80 2.19 3.92 15.76
C GLY A 80 1.30 4.52 16.86
N THR A 81 1.86 5.25 17.80
CA THR A 81 1.07 5.90 18.86
C THR A 81 0.46 7.24 18.43
N GLU A 82 0.93 7.78 17.32
CA GLU A 82 0.43 9.03 16.73
C GLU A 82 -0.03 8.80 15.29
N LEU A 83 -1.11 9.46 14.91
CA LEU A 83 -1.55 9.48 13.51
C LEU A 83 -0.69 10.46 12.72
N VAL A 84 0.00 9.94 11.70
CA VAL A 84 0.75 10.79 10.76
C VAL A 84 -0.22 11.42 9.76
N VAL A 85 -0.26 12.74 9.74
CA VAL A 85 -1.08 13.53 8.81
C VAL A 85 -0.19 14.14 7.73
N VAL A 86 -0.46 13.79 6.47
CA VAL A 86 0.20 14.41 5.32
C VAL A 86 -0.57 15.64 4.89
N LYS A 87 0.05 16.81 4.98
CA LYS A 87 -0.55 18.08 4.56
C LYS A 87 0.02 18.52 3.22
N ARG A 88 -0.83 18.56 2.19
CA ARG A 88 -0.49 19.14 0.89
C ARG A 88 -0.69 20.65 0.95
N THR A 89 0.41 21.38 1.00
CA THR A 89 0.40 22.86 1.13
C THR A 89 0.00 23.59 -0.15
N ASP A 90 -0.07 22.86 -1.26
CA ASP A 90 -0.38 23.35 -2.60
C ASP A 90 -1.83 23.10 -3.03
N LEU A 91 -2.65 22.39 -2.21
CA LEU A 91 -4.01 22.01 -2.56
C LEU A 91 -5.05 22.66 -1.63
N ASP A 92 -6.15 23.08 -2.22
CA ASP A 92 -7.39 23.50 -1.57
C ASP A 92 -8.50 22.50 -1.94
N ILE A 93 -9.25 22.01 -0.96
CA ILE A 93 -10.32 21.04 -1.20
C ILE A 93 -11.43 21.59 -2.11
N ASN A 94 -11.61 22.88 -2.14
CA ASN A 94 -12.60 23.54 -3.00
C ASN A 94 -12.09 23.83 -4.41
N SER A 95 -10.81 23.55 -4.68
CA SER A 95 -10.24 23.64 -6.03
C SER A 95 -10.55 22.39 -6.86
N GLU A 96 -10.45 22.51 -8.19
CA GLU A 96 -10.57 21.37 -9.09
C GLU A 96 -9.55 20.28 -8.78
N ALA A 97 -8.29 20.65 -8.52
CA ALA A 97 -7.23 19.72 -8.20
C ALA A 97 -7.46 19.02 -6.84
N GLY A 98 -7.89 19.76 -5.82
CA GLY A 98 -8.19 19.18 -4.50
C GLY A 98 -9.36 18.20 -4.54
N ARG A 99 -10.45 18.57 -5.18
CA ARG A 99 -11.61 17.67 -5.36
C ARG A 99 -11.28 16.49 -6.25
N GLY A 100 -10.52 16.72 -7.31
CA GLY A 100 -10.08 15.68 -8.22
C GLY A 100 -9.22 14.63 -7.51
N LEU A 101 -8.26 15.05 -6.69
CA LEU A 101 -7.42 14.13 -5.91
C LEU A 101 -8.26 13.34 -4.90
N ALA A 102 -9.18 13.98 -4.19
CA ALA A 102 -10.06 13.30 -3.24
C ALA A 102 -10.87 12.18 -3.91
N ILE A 103 -11.43 12.42 -5.08
CA ILE A 103 -12.16 11.41 -5.85
C ILE A 103 -11.22 10.33 -6.39
N ALA A 104 -10.09 10.72 -6.97
CA ALA A 104 -9.10 9.79 -7.53
C ALA A 104 -8.57 8.82 -6.48
N ASP A 105 -8.26 9.32 -5.28
CA ASP A 105 -7.76 8.51 -4.19
C ASP A 105 -8.77 7.43 -3.75
N ASN A 106 -10.03 7.81 -3.55
CA ASN A 106 -11.09 6.87 -3.18
C ASN A 106 -11.38 5.87 -4.31
N ARG A 107 -11.48 6.35 -5.54
CA ARG A 107 -11.79 5.48 -6.69
C ARG A 107 -10.67 4.50 -7.01
N THR A 108 -9.42 4.91 -6.88
CA THR A 108 -8.26 4.05 -7.07
C THR A 108 -8.25 2.91 -6.05
N GLY A 109 -8.54 3.19 -4.79
CA GLY A 109 -8.67 2.17 -3.74
C GLY A 109 -9.81 1.18 -4.02
N GLU A 110 -10.94 1.67 -4.55
CA GLU A 110 -12.12 0.86 -4.87
C GLU A 110 -11.87 -0.12 -6.02
N VAL A 111 -11.27 0.32 -7.12
CA VAL A 111 -11.02 -0.51 -8.32
C VAL A 111 -9.69 -1.23 -8.32
N GLY A 112 -8.77 -0.85 -7.46
CA GLY A 112 -7.41 -1.40 -7.37
C GLY A 112 -7.29 -2.64 -6.48
N LEU A 113 -8.38 -3.10 -5.87
CA LEU A 113 -8.39 -4.23 -4.96
C LEU A 113 -8.71 -5.53 -5.69
N GLU A 114 -7.79 -6.47 -5.64
CA GLU A 114 -7.98 -7.84 -6.10
C GLU A 114 -7.21 -8.78 -5.18
N TRP A 115 -7.92 -9.59 -4.40
CA TRP A 115 -7.31 -10.51 -3.45
C TRP A 115 -6.69 -11.71 -4.15
N ASP A 116 -5.52 -12.11 -3.68
CA ASP A 116 -4.89 -13.38 -4.03
C ASP A 116 -5.28 -14.43 -2.98
N ASP A 117 -6.19 -15.31 -3.36
CA ASP A 117 -6.76 -16.32 -2.46
C ASP A 117 -5.69 -17.33 -2.01
N GLY A 118 -4.74 -17.64 -2.86
CA GLY A 118 -3.62 -18.51 -2.54
C GLY A 118 -2.72 -17.93 -1.45
N VAL A 119 -2.42 -16.64 -1.53
CA VAL A 119 -1.63 -15.93 -0.52
C VAL A 119 -2.42 -15.83 0.80
N LEU A 120 -3.71 -15.51 0.74
CA LEU A 120 -4.55 -15.45 1.94
C LEU A 120 -4.63 -16.81 2.64
N LEU A 121 -4.80 -17.89 1.86
CA LEU A 121 -4.86 -19.24 2.39
C LEU A 121 -3.53 -19.66 3.04
N GLU A 122 -2.40 -19.34 2.42
CA GLU A 122 -1.06 -19.59 2.98
C GLU A 122 -0.87 -18.87 4.31
N LEU A 123 -1.19 -17.58 4.37
CA LEU A 123 -1.09 -16.76 5.58
C LEU A 123 -1.98 -17.30 6.71
N SER A 124 -3.19 -17.76 6.39
CA SER A 124 -4.10 -18.38 7.34
C SER A 124 -3.57 -19.72 7.87
N LYS A 125 -3.11 -20.60 6.98
CA LYS A 125 -2.56 -21.91 7.36
C LYS A 125 -1.28 -21.82 8.17
N SER A 126 -0.44 -20.84 7.93
CA SER A 126 0.79 -20.60 8.70
C SER A 126 0.53 -20.05 10.10
N GLY A 127 -0.70 -19.63 10.39
CA GLY A 127 -1.07 -19.00 11.66
C GLY A 127 -0.60 -17.56 11.81
N MET A 128 -0.07 -16.95 10.76
CA MET A 128 0.38 -15.54 10.78
C MET A 128 -0.79 -14.55 10.81
N VAL A 129 -1.93 -14.92 10.21
CA VAL A 129 -3.13 -14.09 10.14
C VAL A 129 -4.35 -14.93 10.42
N ASP A 130 -5.20 -14.46 11.32
CA ASP A 130 -6.55 -15.00 11.51
C ASP A 130 -7.51 -14.21 10.61
N LEU A 131 -7.90 -14.80 9.49
CA LEU A 131 -8.77 -14.15 8.51
C LEU A 131 -10.18 -13.88 9.06
N SER A 132 -10.62 -14.61 10.10
CA SER A 132 -11.93 -14.40 10.73
C SER A 132 -12.07 -13.07 11.45
N GLU A 133 -10.96 -12.40 11.74
CA GLU A 133 -10.96 -11.03 12.28
C GLU A 133 -11.35 -9.98 11.23
N TYR A 134 -11.20 -10.29 9.93
CA TYR A 134 -11.37 -9.33 8.82
C TYR A 134 -12.51 -9.71 7.87
N TRP A 135 -12.85 -10.98 7.78
CA TRP A 135 -13.93 -11.49 6.95
C TRP A 135 -14.95 -12.26 7.77
N ARG A 136 -16.20 -12.19 7.38
CA ARG A 136 -17.26 -13.01 7.95
C ARG A 136 -17.12 -14.46 7.45
N GLU A 137 -17.65 -15.42 8.20
CA GLU A 137 -17.61 -16.84 7.84
C GLU A 137 -18.15 -17.12 6.43
N GLU A 138 -19.25 -16.47 6.06
CA GLU A 138 -19.88 -16.60 4.74
C GLU A 138 -18.97 -16.07 3.61
N GLU A 139 -18.23 -15.00 3.88
CA GLU A 139 -17.28 -14.42 2.94
C GLU A 139 -16.05 -15.32 2.78
N LEU A 140 -15.57 -15.90 3.88
CA LEU A 140 -14.43 -16.83 3.87
C LEU A 140 -14.77 -18.11 3.11
N THR A 141 -15.98 -18.64 3.28
CA THR A 141 -16.44 -19.81 2.54
C THR A 141 -16.43 -19.56 1.04
N LYS A 142 -16.90 -18.39 0.59
CA LYS A 142 -16.85 -18.01 -0.83
C LYS A 142 -15.43 -17.80 -1.34
N LEU A 143 -14.57 -17.16 -0.52
CA LEU A 143 -13.20 -16.84 -0.89
C LEU A 143 -12.34 -18.10 -1.03
N LEU A 144 -12.56 -19.12 -0.20
CA LEU A 144 -11.73 -20.32 -0.11
C LEU A 144 -12.31 -21.53 -0.88
N ASP A 145 -13.57 -21.50 -1.26
CA ASP A 145 -14.27 -22.58 -1.97
C ASP A 145 -14.30 -22.40 -3.50
N GLU A 146 -13.92 -21.26 -4.03
CA GLU A 146 -13.76 -21.11 -5.47
C GLU A 146 -12.47 -21.85 -5.91
N PRO A 147 -12.59 -22.85 -6.81
CA PRO A 147 -11.42 -23.52 -7.33
C PRO A 147 -10.51 -22.50 -8.06
N PRO A 148 -9.18 -22.65 -7.96
CA PRO A 148 -8.27 -21.76 -8.68
C PRO A 148 -8.62 -21.79 -10.17
N ILE A 149 -8.77 -20.61 -10.75
CA ILE A 149 -8.98 -20.49 -12.20
C ILE A 149 -7.72 -20.99 -12.86
N GLU A 150 -7.79 -22.17 -13.44
CA GLU A 150 -6.71 -22.69 -14.33
C GLU A 150 -6.72 -21.84 -15.61
N PHE A 151 -5.61 -21.15 -15.82
CA PHE A 151 -5.33 -20.49 -17.09
C PHE A 151 -4.52 -21.40 -17.98
#